data_1f2331a50d8ecb0ed5f52eeaaa5a9600
#
_entry.id   1f2331a50d8ecb0ed5f52eeaaa5a9600
#
_cell.length_a   1.000
_cell.length_b   1.000
_cell.length_c   1.000
_cell.angle_alpha   90.00
_cell.angle_beta   90.00
_cell.angle_gamma   90.00
#
_symmetry.space_group_name_H-M   'P 1'
#
loop_
_entity.id
_entity.type
_entity.pdbx_description
1 polymer ?
#
loop_
_entity_poly.entity_id
_entity_poly.type
_entity_poly.pdbx_seq_one_letter_code
_entity_poly.pdbx_strand_id
1 'polypeptide(L)'
;GYTVAAHQLGKFYRDDLSTLRDHEKAEQWFRHSAEAGNDFSEYALGKLLLTQKRTVEAMEWLGKAADHGSQFARYRLGKIYLTGESVPKDVAKALAYLTASADQGNQFAQYTLGKLYLLGRDVPPDREQAREWLSRAAAQGNEYARFFLDCFDQFRDPSVMLAASKLLHHMSRIFQNNSIPPVNPAGIRIDSKRRRRLMEKRMAMGHKADDHEEQTQYQQSM
;
A
#
# COMPACT_ATOMS: atom_id res chain seq x y z
N GLY A 1 25.90 9.84 2.06
CA GLY A 1 24.91 10.86 2.49
C GLY A 1 23.99 11.36 1.39
N TYR A 2 24.49 11.56 0.17
CA TYR A 2 23.72 12.16 -0.93
C TYR A 2 22.56 11.27 -1.43
N THR A 3 22.76 9.97 -1.53
CA THR A 3 21.72 9.00 -1.96
C THR A 3 20.53 8.95 -1.02
N VAL A 4 20.81 9.00 0.30
CA VAL A 4 19.74 9.04 1.32
C VAL A 4 18.95 10.35 1.23
N ALA A 5 19.63 11.48 1.04
CA ALA A 5 18.95 12.76 0.87
C ALA A 5 18.07 12.78 -0.38
N ALA A 6 18.56 12.24 -1.50
CA ALA A 6 17.78 12.10 -2.74
C ALA A 6 16.54 11.20 -2.53
N HIS A 7 16.68 10.09 -1.80
CA HIS A 7 15.54 9.26 -1.40
C HIS A 7 14.49 10.02 -0.59
N GLN A 8 14.92 10.82 0.39
CA GLN A 8 14.00 11.61 1.21
C GLN A 8 13.29 12.71 0.40
N LEU A 9 13.98 13.34 -0.55
CA LEU A 9 13.36 14.28 -1.48
C LEU A 9 12.32 13.59 -2.36
N GLY A 10 12.62 12.40 -2.88
CA GLY A 10 11.66 11.60 -3.62
C GLY A 10 10.40 11.29 -2.81
N LYS A 11 10.56 10.92 -1.53
CA LYS A 11 9.42 10.72 -0.62
C LYS A 11 8.64 12.00 -0.38
N PHE A 12 9.33 13.12 -0.16
CA PHE A 12 8.70 14.41 0.04
C PHE A 12 7.78 14.77 -1.13
N TYR A 13 8.29 14.73 -2.37
CA TYR A 13 7.48 15.05 -3.56
C TYR A 13 6.37 14.02 -3.83
N ARG A 14 6.53 12.77 -3.43
CA ARG A 14 5.50 11.73 -3.56
C ARG A 14 4.37 11.87 -2.55
N ASP A 15 4.70 12.10 -1.27
CA ASP A 15 3.79 11.98 -0.13
C ASP A 15 3.21 13.32 0.32
N ASP A 16 3.75 14.43 -0.18
CA ASP A 16 3.27 15.75 0.23
C ASP A 16 1.77 15.89 -0.06
N LEU A 17 1.00 16.13 1.00
CA LEU A 17 -0.45 16.35 0.97
C LEU A 17 -0.79 17.78 0.51
N SER A 18 0.20 18.63 0.36
CA SER A 18 0.07 20.01 -0.11
C SER A 18 0.06 20.10 -1.64
N THR A 19 0.03 21.32 -2.14
CA THR A 19 0.09 21.64 -3.58
C THR A 19 1.41 21.24 -4.28
N LEU A 20 2.40 20.72 -3.53
CA LEU A 20 3.73 20.37 -4.00
C LEU A 20 3.88 18.91 -4.44
N ARG A 21 2.79 18.11 -4.35
CA ARG A 21 2.85 16.71 -4.82
C ARG A 21 3.17 16.67 -6.29
N ASP A 22 4.38 16.21 -6.60
CA ASP A 22 4.93 16.18 -7.95
C ASP A 22 5.53 14.80 -8.21
N HIS A 23 4.77 13.97 -8.91
CA HIS A 23 5.20 12.61 -9.24
C HIS A 23 6.41 12.58 -10.18
N GLU A 24 6.59 13.57 -11.02
CA GLU A 24 7.72 13.65 -11.96
C GLU A 24 9.01 13.94 -11.20
N LYS A 25 8.98 14.93 -10.29
CA LYS A 25 10.13 15.19 -9.41
C LYS A 25 10.41 14.03 -8.47
N ALA A 26 9.35 13.39 -7.91
CA ALA A 26 9.54 12.20 -7.10
C ALA A 26 10.24 11.08 -7.86
N GLU A 27 9.86 10.85 -9.13
CA GLU A 27 10.50 9.87 -9.99
C GLU A 27 11.97 10.22 -10.26
N GLN A 28 12.27 11.47 -10.61
CA GLN A 28 13.64 11.92 -10.84
C GLN A 28 14.55 11.69 -9.64
N TRP A 29 14.09 12.05 -8.43
CA TRP A 29 14.86 11.87 -7.21
C TRP A 29 15.03 10.40 -6.83
N PHE A 30 13.97 9.57 -6.96
CA PHE A 30 14.08 8.14 -6.72
C PHE A 30 15.01 7.47 -7.73
N ARG A 31 14.92 7.84 -9.02
CA ARG A 31 15.78 7.30 -10.06
C ARG A 31 17.24 7.63 -9.80
N HIS A 32 17.54 8.89 -9.53
CA HIS A 32 18.90 9.31 -9.20
C HIS A 32 19.48 8.55 -7.99
N SER A 33 18.67 8.36 -6.94
CA SER A 33 19.09 7.60 -5.76
C SER A 33 19.22 6.09 -6.03
N ALA A 34 18.35 5.52 -6.84
CA ALA A 34 18.37 4.11 -7.21
C ALA A 34 19.56 3.77 -8.12
N GLU A 35 19.88 4.63 -9.09
CA GLU A 35 21.05 4.51 -9.96
C GLU A 35 22.38 4.58 -9.16
N ALA A 36 22.36 5.28 -8.04
CA ALA A 36 23.49 5.32 -7.09
C ALA A 36 23.48 4.14 -6.09
N GLY A 37 22.67 3.11 -6.33
CA GLY A 37 22.67 1.85 -5.58
C GLY A 37 21.87 1.87 -4.27
N ASN A 38 20.90 2.77 -4.12
CA ASN A 38 20.03 2.76 -2.94
C ASN A 38 18.84 1.81 -3.15
N ASP A 39 18.83 0.69 -2.48
CA ASP A 39 17.82 -0.38 -2.55
C ASP A 39 16.40 0.09 -2.14
N PHE A 40 16.30 0.98 -1.16
CA PHE A 40 15.01 1.59 -0.79
C PHE A 40 14.44 2.44 -1.91
N SER A 41 15.30 3.12 -2.67
CA SER A 41 14.90 3.94 -3.82
C SER A 41 14.53 3.11 -5.02
N GLU A 42 15.20 1.99 -5.25
CA GLU A 42 14.82 1.01 -6.28
C GLU A 42 13.38 0.52 -6.06
N TYR A 43 13.07 0.11 -4.82
CA TYR A 43 11.72 -0.29 -4.45
C TYR A 43 10.70 0.87 -4.58
N ALA A 44 11.07 2.07 -4.10
CA ALA A 44 10.19 3.23 -4.14
C ALA A 44 9.88 3.66 -5.58
N LEU A 45 10.89 3.63 -6.46
CA LEU A 45 10.75 3.89 -7.89
C LEU A 45 9.85 2.85 -8.56
N GLY A 46 10.13 1.57 -8.36
CA GLY A 46 9.30 0.49 -8.88
C GLY A 46 7.84 0.62 -8.44
N LYS A 47 7.59 0.96 -7.17
CA LYS A 47 6.24 1.21 -6.66
C LYS A 47 5.58 2.42 -7.34
N LEU A 48 6.32 3.51 -7.56
CA LEU A 48 5.82 4.71 -8.23
C LEU A 48 5.43 4.40 -9.68
N LEU A 49 6.29 3.70 -10.41
CA LEU A 49 6.07 3.28 -11.80
C LEU A 49 4.84 2.38 -11.94
N LEU A 50 4.58 1.50 -10.98
CA LEU A 50 3.33 0.71 -10.96
C LEU A 50 2.08 1.60 -10.85
N THR A 51 2.13 2.70 -10.10
CA THR A 51 0.99 3.64 -10.04
C THR A 51 0.78 4.39 -11.36
N GLN A 52 1.83 4.54 -12.15
CA GLN A 52 1.81 5.14 -13.49
C GLN A 52 1.47 4.11 -14.58
N LYS A 53 1.23 2.84 -14.23
CA LYS A 53 0.98 1.73 -15.16
C LYS A 53 2.17 1.38 -16.08
N ARG A 54 3.37 1.79 -15.73
CA ARG A 54 4.64 1.45 -16.40
C ARG A 54 5.19 0.15 -15.81
N THR A 55 4.45 -0.95 -15.97
CA THR A 55 4.72 -2.21 -15.24
C THR A 55 6.02 -2.85 -15.64
N VAL A 56 6.40 -2.83 -16.93
CA VAL A 56 7.64 -3.47 -17.40
C VAL A 56 8.86 -2.81 -16.72
N GLU A 57 8.94 -1.51 -16.79
CA GLU A 57 10.03 -0.74 -16.16
C GLU A 57 10.01 -0.89 -14.62
N ALA A 58 8.80 -0.90 -14.04
CA ALA A 58 8.67 -1.15 -12.61
C ALA A 58 9.25 -2.51 -12.19
N MET A 59 9.06 -3.54 -13.02
CA MET A 59 9.61 -4.87 -12.75
C MET A 59 11.14 -4.91 -12.79
N GLU A 60 11.77 -4.12 -13.65
CA GLU A 60 13.23 -4.02 -13.69
C GLU A 60 13.77 -3.46 -12.37
N TRP A 61 13.19 -2.37 -11.87
CA TRP A 61 13.61 -1.76 -10.60
C TRP A 61 13.23 -2.62 -9.38
N LEU A 62 12.04 -3.24 -9.40
CA LEU A 62 11.65 -4.18 -8.36
C LEU A 62 12.54 -5.43 -8.37
N GLY A 63 13.02 -5.86 -9.55
CA GLY A 63 13.99 -6.95 -9.68
C GLY A 63 15.28 -6.63 -8.94
N LYS A 64 15.89 -5.48 -9.24
CA LYS A 64 17.10 -5.01 -8.54
C LYS A 64 16.90 -4.94 -7.03
N ALA A 65 15.79 -4.33 -6.58
CA ALA A 65 15.47 -4.29 -5.16
C ALA A 65 15.27 -5.68 -4.53
N ALA A 66 14.70 -6.64 -5.27
CA ALA A 66 14.53 -8.01 -4.81
C ALA A 66 15.87 -8.75 -4.71
N ASP A 67 16.79 -8.52 -5.63
CA ASP A 67 18.14 -9.06 -5.62
C ASP A 67 18.95 -8.51 -4.44
N HIS A 68 18.75 -7.24 -4.09
CA HIS A 68 19.28 -6.63 -2.86
C HIS A 68 18.54 -7.06 -1.57
N GLY A 69 17.60 -8.00 -1.67
CA GLY A 69 16.96 -8.62 -0.51
C GLY A 69 15.63 -8.01 -0.07
N SER A 70 15.09 -7.05 -0.80
CA SER A 70 13.84 -6.39 -0.41
C SER A 70 12.63 -7.34 -0.44
N GLN A 71 12.12 -7.70 0.74
CA GLN A 71 10.90 -8.51 0.87
C GLN A 71 9.68 -7.85 0.21
N PHE A 72 9.60 -6.53 0.25
CA PHE A 72 8.48 -5.79 -0.35
C PHE A 72 8.53 -5.82 -1.88
N ALA A 73 9.73 -5.78 -2.47
CA ALA A 73 9.91 -5.91 -3.90
C ALA A 73 9.54 -7.33 -4.37
N ARG A 74 10.00 -8.36 -3.65
CA ARG A 74 9.62 -9.77 -3.90
C ARG A 74 8.11 -9.96 -3.84
N TYR A 75 7.46 -9.41 -2.82
CA TYR A 75 5.99 -9.46 -2.74
C TYR A 75 5.30 -8.83 -3.95
N ARG A 76 5.78 -7.65 -4.40
CA ARG A 76 5.22 -6.97 -5.57
C ARG A 76 5.40 -7.77 -6.85
N LEU A 77 6.60 -8.30 -7.10
CA LEU A 77 6.88 -9.18 -8.25
C LEU A 77 5.99 -10.42 -8.22
N GLY A 78 5.90 -11.08 -7.07
CA GLY A 78 5.02 -12.24 -6.89
C GLY A 78 3.56 -11.92 -7.23
N LYS A 79 3.05 -10.76 -6.82
CA LYS A 79 1.70 -10.32 -7.19
C LYS A 79 1.54 -10.07 -8.68
N ILE A 80 2.51 -9.42 -9.33
CA ILE A 80 2.47 -9.12 -10.77
C ILE A 80 2.38 -10.43 -11.57
N TYR A 81 3.23 -11.42 -11.26
CA TYR A 81 3.20 -12.72 -11.93
C TYR A 81 1.95 -13.54 -11.61
N LEU A 82 1.38 -13.38 -10.42
CA LEU A 82 0.15 -14.08 -10.01
C LEU A 82 -1.10 -13.53 -10.73
N THR A 83 -1.19 -12.22 -10.87
CA THR A 83 -2.36 -11.58 -11.51
C THR A 83 -2.33 -11.71 -13.03
N GLY A 84 -1.16 -11.61 -13.63
CA GLY A 84 -1.00 -11.68 -15.08
C GLY A 84 -1.62 -10.51 -15.84
N GLU A 85 -1.90 -9.37 -15.17
CA GLU A 85 -2.60 -8.23 -15.80
C GLU A 85 -1.74 -7.49 -16.82
N SER A 86 -0.43 -7.40 -16.58
CA SER A 86 0.49 -6.61 -17.40
C SER A 86 1.62 -7.42 -18.02
N VAL A 87 1.78 -8.66 -17.55
CA VAL A 87 2.74 -9.65 -18.06
C VAL A 87 2.04 -11.01 -18.05
N PRO A 88 2.50 -11.98 -18.85
CA PRO A 88 1.94 -13.33 -18.80
C PRO A 88 1.95 -13.89 -17.38
N LYS A 89 0.84 -14.48 -16.98
CA LYS A 89 0.72 -15.13 -15.66
C LYS A 89 1.71 -16.28 -15.54
N ASP A 90 2.49 -16.28 -14.47
CA ASP A 90 3.46 -17.31 -14.14
C ASP A 90 3.35 -17.66 -12.65
N VAL A 91 2.58 -18.72 -12.39
CA VAL A 91 2.31 -19.15 -11.00
C VAL A 91 3.58 -19.65 -10.31
N ALA A 92 4.48 -20.30 -11.05
CA ALA A 92 5.71 -20.82 -10.47
C ALA A 92 6.63 -19.69 -9.99
N LYS A 93 6.84 -18.66 -10.83
CA LYS A 93 7.59 -17.46 -10.42
C LYS A 93 6.87 -16.71 -9.31
N ALA A 94 5.55 -16.59 -9.38
CA ALA A 94 4.76 -15.94 -8.34
C ALA A 94 4.98 -16.61 -6.98
N LEU A 95 4.91 -17.96 -6.92
CA LEU A 95 5.15 -18.71 -5.70
C LEU A 95 6.58 -18.51 -5.19
N ALA A 96 7.59 -18.60 -6.06
CA ALA A 96 8.98 -18.41 -5.66
C ALA A 96 9.20 -17.05 -4.99
N TYR A 97 8.70 -15.97 -5.60
CA TYR A 97 8.82 -14.63 -5.04
C TYR A 97 7.99 -14.43 -3.77
N LEU A 98 6.75 -14.96 -3.73
CA LEU A 98 5.89 -14.84 -2.55
C LEU A 98 6.44 -15.63 -1.37
N THR A 99 6.95 -16.85 -1.58
CA THR A 99 7.56 -17.66 -0.53
C THR A 99 8.81 -17.00 0.01
N ALA A 100 9.72 -16.56 -0.86
CA ALA A 100 10.92 -15.84 -0.44
C ALA A 100 10.60 -14.55 0.35
N SER A 101 9.52 -13.85 0.00
CA SER A 101 9.05 -12.68 0.75
C SER A 101 8.42 -13.05 2.10
N ALA A 102 7.63 -14.12 2.12
CA ALA A 102 6.93 -14.62 3.32
C ALA A 102 7.89 -15.15 4.37
N ASP A 103 8.95 -15.86 3.94
CA ASP A 103 10.01 -16.37 4.80
C ASP A 103 10.83 -15.25 5.44
N GLN A 104 10.96 -14.11 4.76
CA GLN A 104 11.54 -12.88 5.32
C GLN A 104 10.60 -12.15 6.28
N GLY A 105 9.40 -12.68 6.53
CA GLY A 105 8.45 -12.10 7.48
C GLY A 105 7.42 -11.14 6.87
N ASN A 106 7.31 -11.02 5.55
CA ASN A 106 6.31 -10.14 4.96
C ASN A 106 4.88 -10.67 5.18
N GLN A 107 4.13 -10.02 6.05
CA GLN A 107 2.76 -10.43 6.41
C GLN A 107 1.78 -10.45 5.22
N PHE A 108 2.00 -9.60 4.21
CA PHE A 108 1.14 -9.56 3.02
C PHE A 108 1.42 -10.74 2.09
N ALA A 109 2.69 -11.16 1.99
CA ALA A 109 3.08 -12.36 1.26
C ALA A 109 2.56 -13.61 1.96
N GLN A 110 2.70 -13.71 3.28
CA GLN A 110 2.16 -14.80 4.10
C GLN A 110 0.64 -14.92 3.93
N TYR A 111 -0.09 -13.81 4.07
CA TYR A 111 -1.53 -13.79 3.82
C TYR A 111 -1.90 -14.23 2.39
N THR A 112 -1.14 -13.77 1.40
CA THR A 112 -1.39 -14.11 -0.01
C THR A 112 -1.18 -15.60 -0.26
N LEU A 113 -0.10 -16.19 0.27
CA LEU A 113 0.16 -17.63 0.18
C LEU A 113 -0.94 -18.44 0.91
N GLY A 114 -1.27 -18.05 2.14
CA GLY A 114 -2.33 -18.72 2.89
C GLY A 114 -3.66 -18.74 2.14
N LYS A 115 -4.04 -17.61 1.53
CA LYS A 115 -5.23 -17.52 0.70
C LYS A 115 -5.12 -18.35 -0.59
N LEU A 116 -3.93 -18.41 -1.21
CA LEU A 116 -3.69 -19.16 -2.42
C LEU A 116 -3.91 -20.66 -2.19
N TYR A 117 -3.29 -21.22 -1.13
CA TYR A 117 -3.46 -22.62 -0.75
C TYR A 117 -4.87 -22.95 -0.24
N LEU A 118 -5.53 -22.01 0.40
CA LEU A 118 -6.90 -22.20 0.86
C LEU A 118 -7.90 -22.30 -0.30
N LEU A 119 -7.74 -21.45 -1.31
CA LEU A 119 -8.68 -21.39 -2.44
C LEU A 119 -8.42 -22.43 -3.52
N GLY A 120 -7.19 -22.92 -3.65
CA GLY A 120 -6.83 -23.95 -4.62
C GLY A 120 -7.07 -23.57 -6.08
N ARG A 121 -7.05 -22.27 -6.44
CA ARG A 121 -7.36 -21.83 -7.81
C ARG A 121 -6.17 -21.95 -8.76
N ASP A 122 -5.02 -21.55 -8.27
CA ASP A 122 -3.78 -21.47 -9.05
C ASP A 122 -2.76 -22.52 -8.61
N VAL A 123 -2.97 -23.11 -7.44
CA VAL A 123 -2.18 -24.20 -6.84
C VAL A 123 -3.15 -25.22 -6.27
N PRO A 124 -2.75 -26.49 -6.12
CA PRO A 124 -3.55 -27.47 -5.40
C PRO A 124 -3.90 -26.96 -4.00
N PRO A 125 -5.16 -27.15 -3.55
CA PRO A 125 -5.56 -26.68 -2.22
C PRO A 125 -4.82 -27.49 -1.14
N ASP A 126 -4.27 -26.77 -0.16
CA ASP A 126 -3.61 -27.33 1.01
C ASP A 126 -4.02 -26.54 2.26
N ARG A 127 -4.90 -27.16 3.07
CA ARG A 127 -5.45 -26.51 4.26
C ARG A 127 -4.40 -26.34 5.37
N GLU A 128 -3.44 -27.25 5.45
CA GLU A 128 -2.40 -27.19 6.49
C GLU A 128 -1.44 -26.05 6.19
N GLN A 129 -0.92 -25.97 4.98
CA GLN A 129 -0.11 -24.82 4.54
C GLN A 129 -0.87 -23.50 4.61
N ALA A 130 -2.14 -23.51 4.21
CA ALA A 130 -2.98 -22.32 4.32
C ALA A 130 -3.07 -21.83 5.77
N ARG A 131 -3.33 -22.72 6.73
CA ARG A 131 -3.42 -22.40 8.15
C ARG A 131 -2.08 -21.88 8.67
N GLU A 132 -0.98 -22.51 8.32
CA GLU A 132 0.36 -22.10 8.74
C GLU A 132 0.68 -20.67 8.30
N TRP A 133 0.55 -20.36 7.01
CA TRP A 133 0.82 -19.05 6.47
C TRP A 133 -0.12 -17.97 7.03
N LEU A 134 -1.41 -18.27 7.18
CA LEU A 134 -2.38 -17.35 7.79
C LEU A 134 -2.05 -17.10 9.26
N SER A 135 -1.60 -18.12 10.01
CA SER A 135 -1.21 -17.96 11.42
C SER A 135 -0.01 -17.04 11.57
N ARG A 136 1.01 -17.20 10.71
CA ARG A 136 2.18 -16.30 10.68
C ARG A 136 1.78 -14.85 10.37
N ALA A 137 0.89 -14.65 9.41
CA ALA A 137 0.40 -13.30 9.07
C ALA A 137 -0.44 -12.69 10.20
N ALA A 138 -1.32 -13.47 10.82
CA ALA A 138 -2.17 -13.02 11.93
C ALA A 138 -1.36 -12.64 13.16
N ALA A 139 -0.29 -13.39 13.46
CA ALA A 139 0.64 -13.10 14.55
C ALA A 139 1.32 -11.73 14.37
N GLN A 140 1.48 -11.25 13.14
CA GLN A 140 1.98 -9.91 12.82
C GLN A 140 0.89 -8.83 12.77
N GLY A 141 -0.35 -9.15 13.16
CA GLY A 141 -1.45 -8.20 13.20
C GLY A 141 -2.23 -8.08 11.88
N ASN A 142 -2.08 -9.03 10.96
CA ASN A 142 -2.91 -9.03 9.74
C ASN A 142 -4.34 -9.46 10.09
N GLU A 143 -5.26 -8.50 10.14
CA GLU A 143 -6.65 -8.73 10.52
C GLU A 143 -7.41 -9.63 9.54
N TYR A 144 -7.09 -9.57 8.26
CA TYR A 144 -7.71 -10.47 7.27
C TYR A 144 -7.28 -11.92 7.49
N ALA A 145 -6.00 -12.14 7.82
CA ALA A 145 -5.51 -13.48 8.14
C ALA A 145 -6.16 -14.01 9.43
N ARG A 146 -6.31 -13.16 10.45
CA ARG A 146 -7.04 -13.52 11.67
C ARG A 146 -8.48 -13.92 11.38
N PHE A 147 -9.21 -13.12 10.61
CA PHE A 147 -10.56 -13.45 10.19
C PHE A 147 -10.65 -14.80 9.48
N PHE A 148 -9.71 -15.09 8.56
CA PHE A 148 -9.69 -16.39 7.88
C PHE A 148 -9.46 -17.54 8.86
N LEU A 149 -8.61 -17.36 9.87
CA LEU A 149 -8.38 -18.37 10.91
C LEU A 149 -9.60 -18.58 11.80
N ASP A 150 -10.24 -17.51 12.25
CA ASP A 150 -11.45 -17.58 13.09
C ASP A 150 -12.60 -18.32 12.38
N CYS A 151 -12.68 -18.14 11.06
CA CYS A 151 -13.69 -18.80 10.23
C CYS A 151 -13.22 -20.14 9.64
N PHE A 152 -11.95 -20.55 9.87
CA PHE A 152 -11.33 -21.68 9.17
C PHE A 152 -12.05 -23.01 9.37
N ASP A 153 -12.53 -23.23 10.58
CA ASP A 153 -13.24 -24.46 10.95
C ASP A 153 -14.77 -24.35 10.79
N GLN A 154 -15.30 -23.13 10.72
CA GLN A 154 -16.72 -22.87 10.56
C GLN A 154 -17.17 -23.00 9.11
N PHE A 155 -16.34 -22.58 8.16
CA PHE A 155 -16.64 -22.63 6.74
C PHE A 155 -15.81 -23.72 6.04
N ARG A 156 -16.47 -24.81 5.68
CA ARG A 156 -15.83 -25.86 4.88
C ARG A 156 -15.59 -25.42 3.43
N ASP A 157 -16.42 -24.51 2.93
CA ASP A 157 -16.33 -24.00 1.56
C ASP A 157 -15.46 -22.73 1.51
N PRO A 158 -14.28 -22.80 0.86
CA PRO A 158 -13.39 -21.64 0.72
C PRO A 158 -14.03 -20.46 -0.05
N SER A 159 -15.04 -20.71 -0.89
CA SER A 159 -15.73 -19.65 -1.64
C SER A 159 -16.51 -18.73 -0.72
N VAL A 160 -17.11 -19.26 0.34
CA VAL A 160 -17.84 -18.49 1.36
C VAL A 160 -16.86 -17.61 2.14
N MET A 161 -15.71 -18.16 2.52
CA MET A 161 -14.64 -17.39 3.17
C MET A 161 -14.14 -16.24 2.28
N LEU A 162 -13.98 -16.51 0.98
CA LEU A 162 -13.57 -15.47 0.03
C LEU A 162 -14.62 -14.37 -0.10
N ALA A 163 -15.90 -14.72 -0.18
CA ALA A 163 -17.00 -13.75 -0.25
C ALA A 163 -17.04 -12.88 1.01
N ALA A 164 -16.92 -13.49 2.19
CA ALA A 164 -16.85 -12.78 3.47
C ALA A 164 -15.62 -11.86 3.57
N SER A 165 -14.45 -12.32 3.12
CA SER A 165 -13.23 -11.49 3.06
C SER A 165 -13.37 -10.28 2.13
N LYS A 166 -14.03 -10.44 0.97
CA LYS A 166 -14.32 -9.32 0.07
C LYS A 166 -15.25 -8.32 0.73
N LEU A 167 -16.27 -8.80 1.43
CA LEU A 167 -17.20 -7.95 2.17
C LEU A 167 -16.47 -7.15 3.25
N LEU A 168 -15.64 -7.81 4.07
CA LEU A 168 -14.81 -7.15 5.07
C LEU A 168 -13.91 -6.08 4.47
N HIS A 169 -13.25 -6.39 3.36
CA HIS A 169 -12.40 -5.41 2.66
C HIS A 169 -13.21 -4.22 2.18
N HIS A 170 -14.40 -4.47 1.64
CA HIS A 170 -15.29 -3.40 1.19
C HIS A 170 -15.78 -2.53 2.36
N MET A 171 -16.19 -3.15 3.46
CA MET A 171 -16.58 -2.46 4.70
C MET A 171 -15.41 -1.65 5.27
N SER A 172 -14.22 -2.22 5.39
CA SER A 172 -13.03 -1.51 5.87
C SER A 172 -12.74 -0.27 5.03
N ARG A 173 -12.88 -0.37 3.69
CA ARG A 173 -12.72 0.78 2.81
C ARG A 173 -13.80 1.86 3.01
N ILE A 174 -15.04 1.45 3.27
CA ILE A 174 -16.13 2.38 3.61
C ILE A 174 -15.83 3.08 4.94
N PHE A 175 -15.40 2.35 5.97
CA PHE A 175 -15.05 2.92 7.26
C PHE A 175 -13.85 3.86 7.16
N GLN A 176 -12.80 3.50 6.40
CA GLN A 176 -11.66 4.40 6.17
C GLN A 176 -12.05 5.68 5.42
N ASN A 177 -12.96 5.56 4.45
CA ASN A 177 -13.46 6.73 3.72
C ASN A 177 -14.46 7.56 4.52
N ASN A 178 -15.17 6.93 5.47
CA ASN A 178 -16.15 7.56 6.37
C ASN A 178 -15.62 7.69 7.80
N SER A 179 -14.33 7.43 8.04
CA SER A 179 -13.73 7.66 9.35
C SER A 179 -14.04 9.09 9.78
N ILE A 180 -14.64 9.20 10.96
CA ILE A 180 -14.98 10.48 11.55
C ILE A 180 -13.69 11.28 11.66
N PRO A 181 -13.57 12.43 10.99
CA PRO A 181 -12.35 13.21 11.08
C PRO A 181 -12.06 13.53 12.54
N PRO A 182 -10.77 13.56 12.94
CA PRO A 182 -10.42 13.87 14.32
C PRO A 182 -11.08 15.18 14.73
N VAL A 183 -11.75 15.14 15.88
CA VAL A 183 -12.35 16.34 16.48
C VAL A 183 -11.20 17.16 17.05
N ASN A 184 -11.07 18.43 16.64
CA ASN A 184 -10.10 19.31 17.26
C ASN A 184 -10.48 19.58 18.73
N PRO A 185 -9.58 20.13 19.57
CA PRO A 185 -9.87 20.42 20.97
C PRO A 185 -11.09 21.32 21.20
N ALA A 186 -11.53 22.07 20.18
CA ALA A 186 -12.74 22.90 20.20
C ALA A 186 -14.03 22.14 19.82
N GLY A 187 -13.98 20.80 19.66
CA GLY A 187 -15.16 20.00 19.34
C GLY A 187 -15.68 20.10 17.90
N ILE A 188 -14.97 20.80 17.04
CA ILE A 188 -15.40 21.01 15.64
C ILE A 188 -14.89 19.82 14.79
N ARG A 189 -15.79 19.10 14.16
CA ARG A 189 -15.44 18.03 13.20
C ARG A 189 -14.78 18.65 11.97
N ILE A 190 -13.50 18.29 11.76
CA ILE A 190 -12.75 18.69 10.56
C ILE A 190 -13.01 17.67 9.47
N ASP A 191 -13.90 17.98 8.56
CA ASP A 191 -14.05 17.20 7.31
C ASP A 191 -12.91 17.61 6.36
N SER A 192 -11.82 16.85 6.42
CA SER A 192 -10.63 17.08 5.59
C SER A 192 -10.96 17.08 4.08
N LYS A 193 -11.93 16.27 3.65
CA LYS A 193 -12.37 16.20 2.26
C LYS A 193 -13.19 17.43 1.85
N ARG A 194 -14.00 17.96 2.76
CA ARG A 194 -14.76 19.20 2.58
C ARG A 194 -13.86 20.43 2.60
N ARG A 195 -12.87 20.44 3.51
CA ARG A 195 -11.85 21.50 3.60
C ARG A 195 -11.01 21.55 2.32
N ARG A 196 -10.58 20.40 1.81
CA ARG A 196 -9.85 20.29 0.53
C ARG A 196 -10.68 20.81 -0.64
N ARG A 197 -11.95 20.41 -0.77
CA ARG A 197 -12.85 20.92 -1.83
C ARG A 197 -13.11 22.41 -1.72
N LEU A 198 -13.20 22.95 -0.50
CA LEU A 198 -13.35 24.39 -0.25
C LEU A 198 -12.07 25.15 -0.61
N MET A 199 -10.89 24.62 -0.29
CA MET A 199 -9.61 25.17 -0.70
C MET A 199 -9.44 25.15 -2.23
N GLU A 200 -9.72 24.01 -2.88
CA GLU A 200 -9.69 23.89 -4.33
C GLU A 200 -10.63 24.88 -5.01
N LYS A 201 -11.84 25.09 -4.46
CA LYS A 201 -12.76 26.12 -4.95
C LYS A 201 -12.27 27.56 -4.70
N ARG A 202 -11.68 27.84 -3.55
CA ARG A 202 -11.10 29.17 -3.25
C ARG A 202 -9.91 29.49 -4.17
N MET A 203 -9.04 28.52 -4.43
CA MET A 203 -7.94 28.68 -5.40
C MET A 203 -8.45 28.89 -6.83
N ALA A 204 -9.46 28.11 -7.26
CA ALA A 204 -10.08 28.27 -8.56
C ALA A 204 -10.77 29.64 -8.77
N MET A 205 -11.20 30.28 -7.69
CA MET A 205 -11.80 31.62 -7.70
C MET A 205 -10.79 32.78 -7.49
N GLY A 206 -9.48 32.48 -7.46
CA GLY A 206 -8.42 33.52 -7.38
C GLY A 206 -8.32 34.23 -6.04
N HIS A 207 -9.01 33.78 -5.00
CA HIS A 207 -8.85 34.32 -3.66
C HIS A 207 -7.60 33.73 -3.01
N LYS A 208 -6.59 34.57 -2.77
CA LYS A 208 -5.51 34.24 -1.83
C LYS A 208 -6.16 33.96 -0.47
N ALA A 209 -5.71 32.89 0.18
CA ALA A 209 -6.11 32.64 1.57
C ALA A 209 -5.73 33.88 2.39
N ASP A 210 -6.73 34.59 2.89
CA ASP A 210 -6.50 35.73 3.79
C ASP A 210 -6.00 35.16 5.12
N ASP A 211 -4.74 35.43 5.42
CA ASP A 211 -4.08 35.11 6.70
C ASP A 211 -4.74 35.83 7.90
N HIS A 212 -5.75 36.67 7.65
CA HIS A 212 -6.45 37.45 8.67
C HIS A 212 -7.47 36.66 9.51
N GLU A 213 -8.00 35.54 9.03
CA GLU A 213 -8.97 34.76 9.84
C GLU A 213 -8.33 33.96 10.98
N GLU A 214 -7.05 33.58 10.86
CA GLU A 214 -6.36 32.91 11.97
C GLU A 214 -5.97 33.85 13.09
N GLN A 215 -5.69 35.13 12.83
CA GLN A 215 -5.35 36.11 13.85
C GLN A 215 -6.55 36.55 14.67
N THR A 216 -7.75 36.58 14.08
CA THR A 216 -8.96 37.03 14.78
C THR A 216 -9.47 35.96 15.76
N GLN A 217 -9.26 34.67 15.50
CA GLN A 217 -9.62 33.60 16.44
C GLN A 217 -8.65 33.50 17.63
N TYR A 218 -7.38 33.88 17.45
CA TYR A 218 -6.40 33.90 18.54
C TYR A 218 -6.60 35.06 19.52
N GLN A 219 -7.17 36.19 19.06
CA GLN A 219 -7.45 37.34 19.92
C GLN A 219 -8.77 37.24 20.69
N GLN A 220 -9.70 36.36 20.31
CA GLN A 220 -10.94 36.13 21.05
C GLN A 220 -10.85 35.01 22.10
N SER A 221 -9.70 34.35 22.22
CA SER A 221 -9.45 33.26 23.20
C SER A 221 -8.44 33.66 24.31
N MET A 222 -8.12 34.96 24.44
CA MET A 222 -7.50 35.56 25.61
C MET A 222 -8.52 36.42 26.37
#